data_8df65bd0decd00c7bc4fd888dcb62831
#
_entry.id   8df65bd0decd00c7bc4fd888dcb62831
#
_cell.length_a   1.000
_cell.length_b   1.000
_cell.length_c   1.000
_cell.angle_alpha   90.00
_cell.angle_beta   90.00
_cell.angle_gamma   90.00
#
_symmetry.space_group_name_H-M   'P 1'
#
loop_
_entity.id
_entity.type
_entity.pdbx_description
1 polymer ?
#
loop_
_entity_poly.entity_id
_entity_poly.type
_entity_poly.pdbx_seq_one_letter_code
_entity_poly.pdbx_strand_id
1 'polypeptide(L)'
;KADKVPVGKDQEQNMEMARLFARRFNRIYNIEYFKEPQSFHFSDKAVKVPGLDGSGKMGKSEGNAIYLCDDEATIKKKVMRAVTDSGPTMLNQEKPEAIQNLFTLMALVSTPDTYDYFNDQYNNMAIRYGDMKKQLAADINAFCAPIRERIIDFKNNDEYLAKVAREGAEAAAESAEKTIREVREII
;
A
#
# COMPACT_ATOMS: atom_id res chain seq x y z
N LYS A 1 -2.07 -11.23 21.67
CA LYS A 1 -0.95 -10.44 22.22
C LYS A 1 0.13 -10.27 21.15
N ALA A 2 0.01 -9.25 20.29
CA ALA A 2 1.00 -8.97 19.26
C ALA A 2 2.08 -8.02 19.82
N ASP A 3 3.36 -8.37 19.66
CA ASP A 3 4.48 -7.49 20.01
C ASP A 3 4.76 -6.47 18.90
N LYS A 4 4.66 -6.90 17.63
CA LYS A 4 4.88 -6.06 16.44
C LYS A 4 3.70 -6.17 15.49
N VAL A 5 3.26 -5.03 14.96
CA VAL A 5 2.15 -4.95 14.01
C VAL A 5 2.63 -4.26 12.75
N PRO A 6 2.64 -4.95 11.59
CA PRO A 6 3.01 -4.34 10.32
C PRO A 6 1.89 -3.39 9.87
N VAL A 7 2.18 -2.09 9.90
CA VAL A 7 1.21 -1.03 9.56
C VAL A 7 1.86 0.09 8.76
N GLY A 8 1.05 0.79 7.97
CA GLY A 8 1.43 2.05 7.35
C GLY A 8 1.27 3.23 8.32
N LYS A 9 1.84 4.38 7.97
CA LYS A 9 1.74 5.62 8.77
C LYS A 9 0.30 6.07 9.03
N ASP A 10 -0.62 5.73 8.15
CA ASP A 10 -2.05 6.03 8.27
C ASP A 10 -2.73 5.26 9.41
N GLN A 11 -2.08 4.23 9.97
CA GLN A 11 -2.58 3.41 11.08
C GLN A 11 -1.95 3.76 12.43
N GLU A 12 -1.05 4.72 12.51
CA GLU A 12 -0.35 5.08 13.76
C GLU A 12 -1.33 5.50 14.87
N GLN A 13 -2.41 6.19 14.54
CA GLN A 13 -3.43 6.57 15.50
C GLN A 13 -4.14 5.34 16.11
N ASN A 14 -4.42 4.32 15.30
CA ASN A 14 -5.01 3.07 15.78
C ASN A 14 -4.04 2.31 16.69
N MET A 15 -2.74 2.36 16.39
CA MET A 15 -1.70 1.76 17.22
C MET A 15 -1.60 2.46 18.59
N GLU A 16 -1.68 3.80 18.63
CA GLU A 16 -1.72 4.54 19.91
C GLU A 16 -2.94 4.19 20.75
N MET A 17 -4.10 4.03 20.13
CA MET A 17 -5.30 3.56 20.85
C MET A 17 -5.10 2.16 21.45
N ALA A 18 -4.49 1.23 20.69
CA ALA A 18 -4.19 -0.11 21.18
C ALA A 18 -3.24 -0.08 22.39
N ARG A 19 -2.20 0.76 22.34
CA ARG A 19 -1.27 0.99 23.47
C ARG A 19 -1.98 1.58 24.68
N LEU A 20 -2.85 2.57 24.45
CA LEU A 20 -3.64 3.18 25.52
C LEU A 20 -4.53 2.14 26.25
N PHE A 21 -5.19 1.26 25.49
CA PHE A 21 -6.01 0.19 26.09
C PHE A 21 -5.15 -0.80 26.86
N ALA A 22 -3.99 -1.20 26.36
CA ALA A 22 -3.06 -2.08 27.05
C ALA A 22 -2.61 -1.48 28.40
N ARG A 23 -2.13 -0.23 28.38
CA ARG A 23 -1.72 0.51 29.60
C ARG A 23 -2.87 0.66 30.58
N ARG A 24 -4.07 1.00 30.10
CA ARG A 24 -5.24 1.22 30.96
C ARG A 24 -5.68 -0.07 31.66
N PHE A 25 -5.72 -1.19 30.94
CA PHE A 25 -6.03 -2.50 31.51
C PHE A 25 -5.01 -2.88 32.57
N ASN A 26 -3.73 -2.85 32.26
CA ASN A 26 -2.66 -3.18 33.20
C ASN A 26 -2.71 -2.32 34.48
N ARG A 27 -2.99 -1.02 34.35
CA ARG A 27 -3.14 -0.10 35.49
C ARG A 27 -4.34 -0.39 36.33
N ILE A 28 -5.52 -0.67 35.76
CA ILE A 28 -6.77 -0.93 36.50
C ILE A 28 -6.63 -2.18 37.34
N TYR A 29 -6.01 -3.23 36.77
CA TYR A 29 -5.88 -4.53 37.46
C TYR A 29 -4.53 -4.72 38.16
N ASN A 30 -3.67 -3.69 38.13
CA ASN A 30 -2.35 -3.66 38.74
C ASN A 30 -1.46 -4.86 38.32
N ILE A 31 -1.38 -5.13 37.00
CA ILE A 31 -0.63 -6.24 36.40
C ILE A 31 0.08 -5.78 35.15
N GLU A 32 1.04 -6.59 34.68
CA GLU A 32 1.69 -6.44 33.37
C GLU A 32 1.24 -7.57 32.41
N TYR A 33 -0.03 -7.56 32.02
CA TYR A 33 -0.60 -8.61 31.18
C TYR A 33 -0.48 -8.31 29.69
N PHE A 34 -0.88 -7.12 29.24
CA PHE A 34 -0.76 -6.69 27.86
C PHE A 34 0.51 -5.89 27.65
N LYS A 35 1.35 -6.35 26.71
CA LYS A 35 2.44 -5.54 26.18
C LYS A 35 1.91 -4.49 25.22
N GLU A 36 2.57 -3.35 25.17
CA GLU A 36 2.26 -2.31 24.19
C GLU A 36 2.76 -2.75 22.80
N PRO A 37 1.88 -2.85 21.78
CA PRO A 37 2.29 -3.24 20.45
C PRO A 37 3.11 -2.14 19.78
N GLN A 38 4.16 -2.55 19.06
CA GLN A 38 5.01 -1.64 18.32
C GLN A 38 4.63 -1.65 16.84
N SER A 39 4.57 -0.48 16.21
CA SER A 39 4.46 -0.37 14.76
C SER A 39 5.72 -0.95 14.11
N PHE A 40 5.55 -1.72 13.07
CA PHE A 40 6.65 -2.31 12.31
C PHE A 40 6.48 -1.97 10.82
N HIS A 41 7.53 -1.48 10.21
CA HIS A 41 7.57 -1.19 8.78
C HIS A 41 8.63 -2.09 8.13
N PHE A 42 8.28 -2.72 7.00
CA PHE A 42 9.23 -3.56 6.25
C PHE A 42 10.31 -2.76 5.52
N SER A 43 10.11 -1.44 5.38
CA SER A 43 11.12 -0.51 4.86
C SER A 43 11.00 0.82 5.59
N ASP A 44 12.11 1.54 5.73
CA ASP A 44 12.16 2.89 6.29
C ASP A 44 11.39 3.92 5.43
N LYS A 45 11.04 3.54 4.20
CA LYS A 45 10.26 4.33 3.26
C LYS A 45 8.82 3.77 3.14
N ALA A 46 7.99 4.03 4.15
CA ALA A 46 6.56 3.87 3.97
C ALA A 46 6.07 4.92 2.95
N VAL A 47 5.90 4.51 1.71
CA VAL A 47 5.42 5.39 0.64
C VAL A 47 3.90 5.38 0.62
N LYS A 48 3.31 6.57 0.73
CA LYS A 48 1.89 6.76 0.44
C LYS A 48 1.72 6.70 -1.08
N VAL A 49 1.01 5.71 -1.58
CA VAL A 49 0.75 5.55 -3.02
C VAL A 49 -0.30 6.57 -3.46
N PRO A 50 0.04 7.50 -4.36
CA PRO A 50 -0.88 8.55 -4.81
C PRO A 50 -1.91 8.02 -5.82
N GLY A 51 -3.05 8.72 -5.92
CA GLY A 51 -4.09 8.43 -6.91
C GLY A 51 -3.74 8.89 -8.32
N LEU A 52 -4.36 8.27 -9.33
CA LEU A 52 -4.20 8.66 -10.74
C LEU A 52 -4.99 9.92 -11.12
N ASP A 53 -5.91 10.34 -10.28
CA ASP A 53 -6.75 11.54 -10.43
C ASP A 53 -6.05 12.84 -9.97
N GLY A 54 -4.79 12.74 -9.60
CA GLY A 54 -4.02 13.86 -9.06
C GLY A 54 -4.16 14.03 -7.54
N SER A 55 -4.99 13.21 -6.86
CA SER A 55 -5.11 13.22 -5.40
C SER A 55 -3.92 12.55 -4.73
N GLY A 56 -3.61 12.98 -3.51
CA GLY A 56 -2.48 12.44 -2.75
C GLY A 56 -2.70 11.02 -2.18
N LYS A 57 -3.79 10.33 -2.50
CA LYS A 57 -4.08 8.98 -1.98
C LYS A 57 -4.81 8.11 -3.02
N MET A 58 -4.29 6.91 -3.27
CA MET A 58 -4.99 5.88 -4.03
C MET A 58 -6.01 5.17 -3.12
N GLY A 59 -7.28 5.15 -3.52
CA GLY A 59 -8.37 4.57 -2.73
C GLY A 59 -9.37 3.77 -3.56
N LYS A 60 -9.91 2.70 -2.98
CA LYS A 60 -10.94 1.87 -3.66
C LYS A 60 -12.23 2.64 -3.92
N SER A 61 -12.64 3.47 -2.95
CA SER A 61 -13.84 4.32 -3.01
C SER A 61 -13.71 5.49 -3.99
N GLU A 62 -12.47 5.92 -4.27
CA GLU A 62 -12.19 7.10 -5.09
C GLU A 62 -12.18 6.81 -6.60
N GLY A 63 -12.18 5.53 -7.00
CA GLY A 63 -12.13 5.13 -8.40
C GLY A 63 -10.81 5.45 -9.13
N ASN A 64 -9.78 5.87 -8.38
CA ASN A 64 -8.47 6.31 -8.87
C ASN A 64 -7.37 5.25 -8.71
N ALA A 65 -7.76 4.00 -8.38
CA ALA A 65 -6.83 2.94 -8.01
C ALA A 65 -6.52 1.98 -9.16
N ILE A 66 -5.28 1.48 -9.15
CA ILE A 66 -4.85 0.30 -9.90
C ILE A 66 -4.91 -0.89 -8.95
N TYR A 67 -5.55 -1.98 -9.38
CA TYR A 67 -5.61 -3.22 -8.62
C TYR A 67 -4.52 -4.18 -9.09
N LEU A 68 -3.95 -4.96 -8.19
CA LEU A 68 -2.91 -5.95 -8.51
C LEU A 68 -3.41 -7.02 -9.51
N CYS A 69 -4.73 -7.24 -9.56
CA CYS A 69 -5.37 -8.18 -10.50
C CYS A 69 -5.87 -7.52 -11.80
N ASP A 70 -5.68 -6.20 -11.99
CA ASP A 70 -6.02 -5.56 -13.27
C ASP A 70 -5.16 -6.16 -14.40
N ASP A 71 -5.77 -6.42 -15.54
CA ASP A 71 -5.05 -6.83 -16.74
C ASP A 71 -4.26 -5.66 -17.38
N GLU A 72 -3.39 -5.98 -18.31
CA GLU A 72 -2.54 -5.00 -18.99
C GLU A 72 -3.36 -3.88 -19.66
N ALA A 73 -4.45 -4.25 -20.35
CA ALA A 73 -5.31 -3.31 -21.06
C ALA A 73 -5.99 -2.33 -20.06
N THR A 74 -6.44 -2.84 -18.93
CA THR A 74 -7.05 -2.05 -17.85
C THR A 74 -6.04 -1.12 -17.20
N ILE A 75 -4.84 -1.61 -16.86
CA ILE A 75 -3.75 -0.80 -16.32
C ILE A 75 -3.42 0.33 -17.29
N LYS A 76 -3.18 0.02 -18.56
CA LYS A 76 -2.87 1.00 -19.61
C LYS A 76 -3.99 2.05 -19.71
N LYS A 77 -5.25 1.64 -19.76
CA LYS A 77 -6.40 2.54 -19.83
C LYS A 77 -6.45 3.49 -18.63
N LYS A 78 -6.23 2.98 -17.42
CA LYS A 78 -6.22 3.79 -16.18
C LYS A 78 -5.07 4.78 -16.18
N VAL A 79 -3.85 4.35 -16.46
CA VAL A 79 -2.66 5.21 -16.46
C VAL A 79 -2.74 6.28 -17.56
N MET A 80 -3.22 5.94 -18.77
CA MET A 80 -3.38 6.92 -19.84
C MET A 80 -4.40 8.03 -19.50
N ARG A 81 -5.34 7.77 -18.60
CA ARG A 81 -6.32 8.77 -18.11
C ARG A 81 -5.82 9.59 -16.93
N ALA A 82 -4.67 9.25 -16.36
CA ALA A 82 -4.11 10.00 -15.23
C ALA A 82 -4.01 11.50 -15.56
N VAL A 83 -4.27 12.33 -14.55
CA VAL A 83 -4.27 13.79 -14.71
C VAL A 83 -2.87 14.29 -14.98
N THR A 84 -2.73 15.17 -15.98
CA THR A 84 -1.49 15.88 -16.32
C THR A 84 -1.84 17.30 -16.77
N ASP A 85 -0.87 18.20 -16.67
CA ASP A 85 -0.93 19.58 -17.17
C ASP A 85 -0.42 19.69 -18.63
N SER A 86 -0.13 20.91 -19.06
CA SER A 86 0.43 21.19 -20.40
C SER A 86 1.94 21.02 -20.48
N GLY A 87 2.61 20.70 -19.38
CA GLY A 87 4.07 20.60 -19.29
C GLY A 87 4.72 21.81 -18.60
N PRO A 88 6.00 21.67 -18.21
CA PRO A 88 6.76 22.76 -17.60
C PRO A 88 7.01 23.90 -18.57
N THR A 89 6.97 25.13 -18.05
CA THR A 89 7.19 26.37 -18.81
C THR A 89 8.57 26.99 -18.57
N MET A 90 9.33 26.43 -17.61
CA MET A 90 10.71 26.84 -17.30
C MET A 90 11.57 25.64 -16.94
N LEU A 91 12.87 25.79 -17.07
CA LEU A 91 13.85 24.76 -16.67
C LEU A 91 13.75 24.47 -15.16
N ASN A 92 13.81 23.20 -14.79
CA ASN A 92 13.76 22.75 -13.40
C ASN A 92 12.52 23.25 -12.63
N GLN A 93 11.41 23.42 -13.32
CA GLN A 93 10.16 23.83 -12.70
C GLN A 93 9.74 22.79 -11.64
N GLU A 94 9.25 23.26 -10.50
CA GLU A 94 8.65 22.39 -9.49
C GLU A 94 7.43 21.64 -10.08
N LYS A 95 7.38 20.34 -9.81
CA LYS A 95 6.30 19.49 -10.33
C LYS A 95 5.00 19.77 -9.56
N PRO A 96 3.90 20.15 -10.23
CA PRO A 96 2.57 20.16 -9.62
C PRO A 96 2.22 18.80 -9.02
N GLU A 97 1.35 18.77 -8.01
CA GLU A 97 1.01 17.55 -7.27
C GLU A 97 0.62 16.37 -8.17
N ALA A 98 -0.21 16.59 -9.18
CA ALA A 98 -0.61 15.52 -10.10
C ALA A 98 0.58 14.93 -10.88
N ILE A 99 1.54 15.75 -11.28
CA ILE A 99 2.75 15.30 -11.96
C ILE A 99 3.69 14.61 -10.98
N GLN A 100 3.89 15.19 -9.79
CA GLN A 100 4.69 14.57 -8.73
C GLN A 100 4.15 13.18 -8.35
N ASN A 101 2.84 12.98 -8.37
CA ASN A 101 2.20 11.71 -8.12
C ASN A 101 2.61 10.65 -9.16
N LEU A 102 2.67 11.00 -10.46
CA LEU A 102 3.14 10.08 -11.51
C LEU A 102 4.62 9.74 -11.34
N PHE A 103 5.46 10.70 -10.99
CA PHE A 103 6.87 10.45 -10.68
C PHE A 103 7.04 9.59 -9.42
N THR A 104 6.19 9.77 -8.41
CA THR A 104 6.18 8.90 -7.23
C THR A 104 5.83 7.46 -7.59
N LEU A 105 4.81 7.24 -8.43
CA LEU A 105 4.49 5.90 -8.95
C LEU A 105 5.64 5.32 -9.76
N MET A 106 6.26 6.11 -10.62
CA MET A 106 7.42 5.69 -11.42
C MET A 106 8.60 5.27 -10.54
N ALA A 107 8.90 6.02 -9.49
CA ALA A 107 9.95 5.68 -8.54
C ALA A 107 9.70 4.35 -7.77
N LEU A 108 8.44 3.88 -7.71
CA LEU A 108 8.08 2.62 -7.06
C LEU A 108 8.23 1.40 -7.98
N VAL A 109 8.03 1.55 -9.28
CA VAL A 109 7.90 0.42 -10.21
C VAL A 109 8.88 0.43 -11.38
N SER A 110 9.41 1.59 -11.73
CA SER A 110 10.36 1.73 -12.85
C SER A 110 11.81 1.58 -12.41
N THR A 111 12.71 1.35 -13.36
CA THR A 111 14.15 1.38 -13.09
C THR A 111 14.61 2.81 -12.80
N PRO A 112 15.72 2.99 -12.04
CA PRO A 112 16.30 4.33 -11.82
C PRO A 112 16.57 5.08 -13.12
N ASP A 113 17.14 4.41 -14.13
CA ASP A 113 17.45 5.02 -15.42
C ASP A 113 16.19 5.53 -16.13
N THR A 114 15.09 4.80 -16.07
CA THR A 114 13.79 5.22 -16.64
C THR A 114 13.24 6.44 -15.90
N TYR A 115 13.32 6.45 -14.58
CA TYR A 115 12.92 7.59 -13.77
C TYR A 115 13.75 8.83 -14.11
N ASP A 116 15.07 8.69 -14.11
CA ASP A 116 16.01 9.78 -14.39
C ASP A 116 15.80 10.35 -15.79
N TYR A 117 15.60 9.49 -16.80
CA TYR A 117 15.29 9.92 -18.15
C TYR A 117 14.07 10.85 -18.21
N PHE A 118 12.93 10.45 -17.63
CA PHE A 118 11.73 11.28 -17.66
C PHE A 118 11.84 12.51 -16.76
N ASN A 119 12.58 12.42 -15.67
CA ASN A 119 12.87 13.56 -14.81
C ASN A 119 13.71 14.62 -15.55
N ASP A 120 14.71 14.21 -16.31
CA ASP A 120 15.51 15.10 -17.16
C ASP A 120 14.67 15.71 -18.28
N GLN A 121 13.81 14.91 -18.92
CA GLN A 121 12.87 15.44 -19.92
C GLN A 121 11.96 16.51 -19.32
N TYR A 122 11.46 16.31 -18.12
CA TYR A 122 10.64 17.32 -17.41
C TYR A 122 11.46 18.58 -17.13
N ASN A 123 12.62 18.44 -16.51
CA ASN A 123 13.49 19.55 -16.13
C ASN A 123 13.95 20.40 -17.32
N ASN A 124 14.06 19.78 -18.50
CA ASN A 124 14.45 20.42 -19.75
C ASN A 124 13.26 20.87 -20.63
N MET A 125 12.04 20.87 -20.12
CA MET A 125 10.81 21.24 -20.83
C MET A 125 10.55 20.38 -22.10
N ALA A 126 11.06 19.17 -22.14
CA ALA A 126 10.96 18.26 -23.28
C ALA A 126 10.03 17.06 -23.01
N ILE A 127 9.36 17.05 -21.84
CA ILE A 127 8.53 15.93 -21.42
C ILE A 127 7.36 15.70 -22.39
N ARG A 128 7.16 14.44 -22.76
CA ARG A 128 5.97 13.96 -23.44
C ARG A 128 5.20 13.05 -22.52
N TYR A 129 4.16 13.57 -21.87
CA TYR A 129 3.36 12.80 -20.93
C TYR A 129 2.73 11.53 -21.51
N GLY A 130 2.41 11.55 -22.82
CA GLY A 130 1.94 10.34 -23.49
C GLY A 130 2.95 9.19 -23.48
N ASP A 131 4.22 9.48 -23.67
CA ASP A 131 5.29 8.48 -23.66
C ASP A 131 5.64 8.05 -22.24
N MET A 132 5.69 9.00 -21.30
CA MET A 132 5.86 8.72 -19.87
C MET A 132 4.74 7.81 -19.34
N LYS A 133 3.48 8.09 -19.67
CA LYS A 133 2.33 7.26 -19.25
C LYS A 133 2.37 5.86 -19.87
N LYS A 134 2.79 5.73 -21.13
CA LYS A 134 2.97 4.41 -21.75
C LYS A 134 4.03 3.58 -21.04
N GLN A 135 5.17 4.20 -20.74
CA GLN A 135 6.25 3.53 -20.01
C GLN A 135 5.80 3.15 -18.59
N LEU A 136 5.20 4.10 -17.86
CA LEU A 136 4.68 3.83 -16.51
C LEU A 136 3.64 2.69 -16.50
N ALA A 137 2.76 2.64 -17.49
CA ALA A 137 1.79 1.55 -17.62
C ALA A 137 2.45 0.19 -17.84
N ALA A 138 3.50 0.14 -18.67
CA ALA A 138 4.27 -1.07 -18.90
C ALA A 138 4.99 -1.53 -17.63
N ASP A 139 5.62 -0.61 -16.91
CA ASP A 139 6.36 -0.91 -15.68
C ASP A 139 5.40 -1.39 -14.55
N ILE A 140 4.24 -0.74 -14.40
CA ILE A 140 3.21 -1.19 -13.46
C ILE A 140 2.70 -2.58 -13.84
N ASN A 141 2.47 -2.86 -15.13
CA ASN A 141 2.05 -4.18 -15.56
C ASN A 141 3.12 -5.23 -15.28
N ALA A 142 4.39 -4.95 -15.54
CA ALA A 142 5.50 -5.85 -15.24
C ALA A 142 5.62 -6.13 -13.73
N PHE A 143 5.41 -5.11 -12.89
CA PHE A 143 5.38 -5.25 -11.44
C PHE A 143 4.20 -6.10 -10.96
N CYS A 144 3.00 -5.90 -11.53
CA CYS A 144 1.78 -6.61 -11.13
C CYS A 144 1.69 -8.04 -11.68
N ALA A 145 2.31 -8.33 -12.83
CA ALA A 145 2.15 -9.60 -13.54
C ALA A 145 2.43 -10.85 -12.67
N PRO A 146 3.57 -10.98 -11.98
CA PRO A 146 3.85 -12.16 -11.16
C PRO A 146 2.91 -12.30 -9.96
N ILE A 147 2.41 -11.17 -9.43
CA ILE A 147 1.43 -11.16 -8.34
C ILE A 147 0.07 -11.59 -8.86
N ARG A 148 -0.35 -11.07 -10.00
CA ARG A 148 -1.61 -11.40 -10.68
C ARG A 148 -1.70 -12.89 -11.03
N GLU A 149 -0.63 -13.46 -11.58
CA GLU A 149 -0.55 -14.89 -11.89
C GLU A 149 -0.81 -15.73 -10.64
N ARG A 150 -0.15 -15.44 -9.54
CA ARG A 150 -0.37 -16.13 -8.26
C ARG A 150 -1.80 -15.97 -7.72
N ILE A 151 -2.38 -14.77 -7.85
CA ILE A 151 -3.78 -14.52 -7.45
C ILE A 151 -4.72 -15.40 -8.27
N ILE A 152 -4.49 -15.53 -9.59
CA ILE A 152 -5.31 -16.36 -10.48
C ILE A 152 -5.17 -17.83 -10.10
N ASP A 153 -3.95 -18.32 -9.85
CA ASP A 153 -3.69 -19.71 -9.45
C ASP A 153 -4.42 -20.06 -8.14
N PHE A 154 -4.31 -19.20 -7.11
CA PHE A 154 -5.02 -19.41 -5.84
C PHE A 154 -6.54 -19.32 -6.01
N LYS A 155 -7.03 -18.35 -6.80
CA LYS A 155 -8.47 -18.17 -7.04
C LYS A 155 -9.11 -19.38 -7.71
N ASN A 156 -8.34 -20.13 -8.48
CA ASN A 156 -8.79 -21.35 -9.15
C ASN A 156 -8.62 -22.63 -8.29
N ASN A 157 -8.19 -22.49 -7.03
CA ASN A 157 -7.96 -23.61 -6.10
C ASN A 157 -8.80 -23.45 -4.83
N ASP A 158 -10.10 -23.66 -4.97
CA ASP A 158 -11.08 -23.51 -3.88
C ASP A 158 -10.76 -24.42 -2.68
N GLU A 159 -10.29 -25.63 -2.92
CA GLU A 159 -9.93 -26.58 -1.87
C GLU A 159 -8.78 -26.06 -1.01
N TYR A 160 -7.73 -25.54 -1.65
CA TYR A 160 -6.60 -24.93 -0.96
C TYR A 160 -7.04 -23.71 -0.15
N LEU A 161 -7.86 -22.83 -0.75
CA LEU A 161 -8.37 -21.62 -0.05
C LEU A 161 -9.23 -22.00 1.16
N ALA A 162 -10.12 -22.99 1.01
CA ALA A 162 -10.94 -23.47 2.12
C ALA A 162 -10.10 -24.10 3.24
N LYS A 163 -9.04 -24.86 2.89
CA LYS A 163 -8.09 -25.41 3.85
C LYS A 163 -7.37 -24.32 4.63
N VAL A 164 -6.77 -23.35 3.93
CA VAL A 164 -6.02 -22.25 4.57
C VAL A 164 -6.94 -21.40 5.46
N ALA A 165 -8.17 -21.12 5.02
CA ALA A 165 -9.15 -20.38 5.80
C ALA A 165 -9.53 -21.13 7.10
N ARG A 166 -9.75 -22.44 7.02
CA ARG A 166 -10.08 -23.26 8.20
C ARG A 166 -8.94 -23.32 9.19
N GLU A 167 -7.73 -23.69 8.72
CA GLU A 167 -6.55 -23.79 9.57
C GLU A 167 -6.21 -22.44 10.24
N GLY A 168 -6.35 -21.33 9.48
CA GLY A 168 -6.17 -19.99 10.02
C GLY A 168 -7.23 -19.61 11.05
N ALA A 169 -8.50 -19.97 10.83
CA ALA A 169 -9.59 -19.73 11.78
C ALA A 169 -9.39 -20.54 13.08
N GLU A 170 -9.01 -21.82 12.99
CA GLU A 170 -8.71 -22.66 14.14
C GLU A 170 -7.57 -22.08 14.99
N ALA A 171 -6.45 -21.71 14.36
CA ALA A 171 -5.31 -21.11 15.07
C ALA A 171 -5.68 -19.74 15.71
N ALA A 172 -6.48 -18.92 15.03
CA ALA A 172 -6.94 -17.65 15.56
C ALA A 172 -7.91 -17.83 16.74
N ALA A 173 -8.83 -18.80 16.64
CA ALA A 173 -9.78 -19.13 17.72
C ALA A 173 -9.05 -19.61 18.98
N GLU A 174 -8.09 -20.54 18.84
CA GLU A 174 -7.28 -21.03 19.98
C GLU A 174 -6.56 -19.88 20.71
N SER A 175 -5.91 -19.00 19.95
CA SER A 175 -5.21 -17.83 20.50
C SER A 175 -6.16 -16.84 21.19
N ALA A 176 -7.32 -16.59 20.60
CA ALA A 176 -8.33 -15.70 21.16
C ALA A 176 -8.97 -16.27 22.43
N GLU A 177 -9.38 -17.53 22.43
CA GLU A 177 -9.99 -18.20 23.58
C GLU A 177 -9.05 -18.24 24.77
N LYS A 178 -7.76 -18.54 24.53
CA LYS A 178 -6.75 -18.48 25.59
C LYS A 178 -6.69 -17.08 26.22
N THR A 179 -6.60 -16.06 25.39
CA THR A 179 -6.51 -14.66 25.86
C THR A 179 -7.77 -14.24 26.62
N ILE A 180 -8.96 -14.57 26.13
CA ILE A 180 -10.23 -14.23 26.78
C ILE A 180 -10.37 -14.95 28.13
N ARG A 181 -9.95 -16.20 28.23
CA ARG A 181 -9.96 -16.95 29.50
C ARG A 181 -9.07 -16.27 30.55
N GLU A 182 -7.81 -16.00 30.18
CA GLU A 182 -6.85 -15.32 31.04
C GLU A 182 -7.37 -13.92 31.49
N VAL A 183 -7.97 -13.16 30.56
CA VAL A 183 -8.57 -11.84 30.90
C VAL A 183 -9.74 -12.00 31.89
N ARG A 184 -10.60 -13.01 31.72
CA ARG A 184 -11.72 -13.26 32.64
C ARG A 184 -11.28 -13.68 34.03
N GLU A 185 -10.12 -14.32 34.17
CA GLU A 185 -9.53 -14.68 35.45
C GLU A 185 -8.92 -13.48 36.19
N ILE A 186 -8.57 -12.41 35.43
CA ILE A 186 -7.99 -11.18 35.96
C ILE A 186 -9.09 -10.20 36.47
N ILE A 187 -10.27 -10.22 35.81
CA ILE A 187 -11.41 -9.34 36.11
C ILE A 187 -12.19 -9.86 37.32
#